data_04dd22dc6e403ebc2c9d50549ef5b733
#
_entry.id   04dd22dc6e403ebc2c9d50549ef5b733
#
_cell.length_a   1.000
_cell.length_b   1.000
_cell.length_c   1.000
_cell.angle_alpha   90.00
_cell.angle_beta   90.00
_cell.angle_gamma   90.00
#
_symmetry.space_group_name_H-M   'P 1'
#
loop_
_entity.id
_entity.type
_entity.pdbx_description
1 polymer ?
#
loop_
_entity_poly.entity_id
_entity_poly.type
_entity_poly.pdbx_seq_one_letter_code
_entity_poly.pdbx_strand_id
1 'polypeptide(L)'
;MQNEAQIPMFVDDLNEAIRVTINALGGMKAVGAELKPERSAVDAGKWLADCLNSAKRDRLDPEQLAYIRRKGRAAGIHILAAYEAQDAGYAPPQPIAPEDEAAQLQREFIASVKALEAIQQKLARNGMRSAA
;
A
#
# COMPACT_ATOMS: atom_id res chain seq x y z
N MET A 1 16.78 -20.83 7.21
CA MET A 1 16.37 -20.37 7.47
C MET A 1 15.49 -19.81 7.91
N GLN A 2 15.36 -19.80 7.79
CA GLN A 2 14.66 -19.29 8.07
C GLN A 2 13.79 -18.86 8.58
N ASN A 3 13.63 -18.57 8.99
CA ASN A 3 12.84 -18.13 9.56
C ASN A 3 11.82 -17.32 9.50
N GLU A 4 11.93 -16.79 8.92
CA GLU A 4 10.86 -16.01 8.40
C GLU A 4 9.50 -16.64 8.58
N ALA A 5 9.50 -17.89 8.71
CA ALA A 5 8.27 -18.59 9.07
C ALA A 5 7.71 -18.14 10.40
N GLN A 6 8.41 -17.26 11.07
CA GLN A 6 8.06 -16.83 12.42
C GLN A 6 7.17 -15.59 12.47
N ILE A 7 6.49 -15.25 11.38
CA ILE A 7 5.55 -14.15 11.42
C ILE A 7 4.36 -14.54 12.31
N PRO A 8 4.06 -13.79 13.35
CA PRO A 8 3.00 -14.17 14.28
C PRO A 8 1.61 -14.04 13.62
N MET A 9 0.70 -14.88 14.08
CA MET A 9 -0.69 -14.81 13.62
C MET A 9 -1.43 -13.62 14.19
N PHE A 10 -1.04 -13.17 15.37
CA PHE A 10 -1.70 -12.06 16.06
C PHE A 10 -0.69 -11.02 16.46
N VAL A 11 -1.11 -9.76 16.36
CA VAL A 11 -0.35 -8.63 16.89
C VAL A 11 -1.30 -7.80 17.75
N ASP A 12 -0.76 -7.17 18.77
CA ASP A 12 -1.56 -6.45 19.75
C ASP A 12 -1.92 -5.04 19.34
N ASP A 13 -1.08 -4.40 18.52
CA ASP A 13 -1.33 -3.03 18.14
C ASP A 13 -0.71 -2.75 16.76
N LEU A 14 -1.02 -1.56 16.25
CA LEU A 14 -0.54 -1.14 14.93
C LEU A 14 0.97 -1.08 14.86
N ASN A 15 1.63 -0.55 15.88
CA ASN A 15 3.08 -0.44 15.88
C ASN A 15 3.73 -1.81 15.81
N GLU A 16 3.16 -2.80 16.48
CA GLU A 16 3.67 -4.16 16.40
C GLU A 16 3.51 -4.75 15.00
N ALA A 17 2.34 -4.54 14.39
CA ALA A 17 2.10 -5.01 13.03
C ALA A 17 3.09 -4.40 12.05
N ILE A 18 3.38 -3.10 12.21
CA ILE A 18 4.37 -2.41 11.38
C ILE A 18 5.77 -2.98 11.65
N ARG A 19 6.12 -3.21 12.89
CA ARG A 19 7.44 -3.73 13.26
C ARG A 19 7.67 -5.12 12.67
N VAL A 20 6.66 -5.98 12.76
CA VAL A 20 6.75 -7.32 12.18
C VAL A 20 6.97 -7.24 10.67
N THR A 21 6.24 -6.35 10.00
CA THR A 21 6.38 -6.14 8.57
C THR A 21 7.79 -5.65 8.22
N ILE A 22 8.28 -4.65 8.96
CA ILE A 22 9.63 -4.10 8.73
C ILE A 22 10.70 -5.16 8.91
N ASN A 23 10.58 -5.98 9.97
CA ASN A 23 11.55 -7.03 10.22
C ASN A 23 11.58 -8.05 9.09
N ALA A 24 10.40 -8.39 8.56
CA ALA A 24 10.30 -9.33 7.45
C ALA A 24 10.82 -8.72 6.14
N LEU A 25 10.83 -7.39 6.02
CA LEU A 25 11.33 -6.69 4.83
C LEU A 25 12.83 -6.39 4.90
N GLY A 26 13.51 -6.86 5.92
CA GLY A 26 14.96 -6.68 6.02
C GLY A 26 15.42 -5.89 7.23
N GLY A 27 14.50 -5.37 8.02
CA GLY A 27 14.82 -4.68 9.27
C GLY A 27 14.78 -3.18 9.18
N MET A 28 15.00 -2.54 10.31
CA MET A 28 14.88 -1.08 10.44
C MET A 28 15.86 -0.32 9.54
N LYS A 29 17.09 -0.79 9.42
CA LYS A 29 18.08 -0.10 8.57
C LYS A 29 17.69 -0.15 7.11
N ALA A 30 17.26 -1.32 6.64
CA ALA A 30 16.91 -1.50 5.23
C ALA A 30 15.70 -0.66 4.85
N VAL A 31 14.62 -0.77 5.63
CA VAL A 31 13.40 -0.03 5.34
C VAL A 31 13.60 1.46 5.62
N GLY A 32 14.29 1.80 6.70
CA GLY A 32 14.59 3.20 7.01
C GLY A 32 15.34 3.89 5.90
N ALA A 33 16.34 3.20 5.32
CA ALA A 33 17.11 3.78 4.22
C ALA A 33 16.25 4.06 2.99
N GLU A 34 15.22 3.26 2.76
CA GLU A 34 14.29 3.51 1.66
C GLU A 34 13.40 4.72 1.93
N LEU A 35 13.00 4.90 3.19
CA LEU A 35 12.12 6.02 3.56
C LEU A 35 12.86 7.33 3.73
N LYS A 36 14.12 7.27 4.12
CA LYS A 36 14.97 8.45 4.36
C LYS A 36 16.31 8.27 3.63
N PRO A 37 16.29 8.29 2.30
CA PRO A 37 17.52 8.03 1.54
C PRO A 37 18.60 9.10 1.72
N GLU A 38 18.22 10.27 2.23
CA GLU A 38 19.18 11.35 2.51
C GLU A 38 20.00 11.10 3.77
N ARG A 39 19.62 10.09 4.59
CA ARG A 39 20.32 9.76 5.82
C ARG A 39 21.16 8.50 5.65
N SER A 40 22.15 8.32 6.54
CA SER A 40 22.86 7.03 6.59
C SER A 40 21.86 5.93 6.98
N ALA A 41 22.17 4.68 6.63
CA ALA A 41 21.29 3.57 6.99
C ALA A 41 21.14 3.45 8.50
N VAL A 42 22.21 3.70 9.26
CA VAL A 42 22.15 3.65 10.71
C VAL A 42 21.20 4.71 11.27
N ASP A 43 21.34 5.95 10.80
CA ASP A 43 20.49 7.04 11.27
C ASP A 43 19.04 6.85 10.83
N ALA A 44 18.82 6.40 9.60
CA ALA A 44 17.48 6.15 9.10
C ALA A 44 16.79 5.02 9.87
N GLY A 45 17.54 3.97 10.19
CA GLY A 45 17.02 2.87 10.98
C GLY A 45 16.65 3.29 12.39
N LYS A 46 17.47 4.13 13.00
CA LYS A 46 17.18 4.66 14.33
C LYS A 46 15.91 5.53 14.30
N TRP A 47 15.82 6.39 13.30
CA TRP A 47 14.61 7.22 13.13
C TRP A 47 13.36 6.33 12.98
N LEU A 48 13.45 5.29 12.19
CA LEU A 48 12.30 4.40 11.98
C LEU A 48 11.90 3.70 13.28
N ALA A 49 12.87 3.22 14.04
CA ALA A 49 12.61 2.61 15.33
C ALA A 49 11.95 3.61 16.29
N ASP A 50 12.39 4.86 16.27
CA ASP A 50 11.81 5.91 17.11
C ASP A 50 10.36 6.18 16.70
N CYS A 51 10.03 6.11 15.40
CA CYS A 51 8.65 6.29 14.94
C CYS A 51 7.70 5.27 15.55
N LEU A 52 8.20 4.09 15.90
CA LEU A 52 7.40 3.02 16.47
C LEU A 52 7.45 2.98 17.99
N ASN A 53 8.10 3.95 18.58
CA ASN A 53 8.23 4.07 20.04
C ASN A 53 7.35 5.22 20.53
N SER A 54 6.29 4.88 21.26
CA SER A 54 5.33 5.89 21.73
C SER A 54 5.94 6.93 22.64
N ALA A 55 7.10 6.66 23.25
CA ALA A 55 7.80 7.61 24.11
C ALA A 55 8.58 8.65 23.31
N LYS A 56 8.74 8.47 22.01
CA LYS A 56 9.46 9.40 21.15
C LYS A 56 8.48 10.27 20.38
N ARG A 57 8.99 11.37 19.83
CA ARG A 57 8.17 12.32 19.07
C ARG A 57 7.94 11.91 17.64
N ASP A 58 8.91 11.24 17.03
CA ASP A 58 8.84 10.89 15.62
C ASP A 58 7.67 9.96 15.35
N ARG A 59 7.03 10.17 14.22
CA ARG A 59 5.93 9.32 13.76
C ARG A 59 6.06 9.14 12.26
N LEU A 60 5.57 8.01 11.78
CA LEU A 60 5.42 7.80 10.34
C LEU A 60 4.28 8.70 9.84
N ASP A 61 4.49 9.34 8.68
CA ASP A 61 3.37 10.02 8.05
C ASP A 61 2.55 9.01 7.24
N PRO A 62 1.35 9.41 6.78
CA PRO A 62 0.50 8.47 6.05
C PRO A 62 1.13 7.87 4.80
N GLU A 63 1.97 8.65 4.08
CA GLU A 63 2.63 8.15 2.88
C GLU A 63 3.69 7.12 3.20
N GLN A 64 4.43 7.33 4.27
CA GLN A 64 5.44 6.37 4.71
C GLN A 64 4.80 5.07 5.15
N LEU A 65 3.69 5.14 5.85
CA LEU A 65 2.95 3.94 6.26
C LEU A 65 2.41 3.21 5.04
N ALA A 66 1.87 3.94 4.07
CA ALA A 66 1.37 3.35 2.84
C ALA A 66 2.49 2.64 2.07
N TYR A 67 3.69 3.23 2.05
CA TYR A 67 4.84 2.61 1.41
C TYR A 67 5.17 1.25 2.04
N ILE A 68 5.21 1.22 3.38
CA ILE A 68 5.48 -0.04 4.10
C ILE A 68 4.41 -1.08 3.78
N ARG A 69 3.16 -0.65 3.72
CA ARG A 69 2.05 -1.54 3.40
C ARG A 69 2.19 -2.14 2.01
N ARG A 70 2.54 -1.31 1.04
CA ARG A 70 2.73 -1.79 -0.35
C ARG A 70 3.92 -2.73 -0.46
N LYS A 71 5.03 -2.41 0.21
CA LYS A 71 6.21 -3.28 0.21
C LYS A 71 5.90 -4.61 0.86
N GLY A 72 5.13 -4.59 1.95
CA GLY A 72 4.72 -5.82 2.61
C GLY A 72 3.90 -6.70 1.68
N ARG A 73 2.90 -6.11 1.00
CA ARG A 73 2.09 -6.88 0.06
C ARG A 73 2.94 -7.47 -1.05
N ALA A 74 3.85 -6.70 -1.61
CA ALA A 74 4.70 -7.17 -2.71
C ALA A 74 5.59 -8.34 -2.27
N ALA A 75 5.97 -8.39 -1.00
CA ALA A 75 6.80 -9.45 -0.45
C ALA A 75 5.99 -10.61 0.14
N GLY A 76 4.66 -10.56 0.01
CA GLY A 76 3.80 -11.60 0.56
C GLY A 76 3.58 -11.52 2.06
N ILE A 77 3.80 -10.35 2.64
CA ILE A 77 3.65 -10.12 4.07
C ILE A 77 2.37 -9.32 4.28
N HIS A 78 1.34 -9.95 4.82
CA HIS A 78 -0.01 -9.38 4.85
C HIS A 78 -0.50 -9.00 6.24
N ILE A 79 0.35 -9.14 7.26
CA ILE A 79 -0.09 -8.97 8.65
C ILE A 79 -0.53 -7.52 8.93
N LEU A 80 0.13 -6.55 8.31
CA LEU A 80 -0.25 -5.15 8.52
C LEU A 80 -1.63 -4.85 7.95
N ALA A 81 -1.88 -5.25 6.70
CA ALA A 81 -3.19 -5.06 6.09
C ALA A 81 -4.28 -5.82 6.85
N ALA A 82 -3.97 -7.03 7.30
CA ALA A 82 -4.92 -7.83 8.07
C ALA A 82 -5.25 -7.17 9.39
N TYR A 83 -4.24 -6.65 10.08
CA TYR A 83 -4.46 -5.98 11.36
C TYR A 83 -5.33 -4.73 11.17
N GLU A 84 -4.98 -3.91 10.18
CA GLU A 84 -5.71 -2.66 9.94
C GLU A 84 -7.17 -2.92 9.59
N ALA A 85 -7.42 -3.92 8.75
CA ALA A 85 -8.79 -4.27 8.38
C ALA A 85 -9.58 -4.75 9.60
N GLN A 86 -9.00 -5.64 10.39
CA GLN A 86 -9.66 -6.19 11.56
C GLN A 86 -9.92 -5.11 12.60
N ASP A 87 -8.95 -4.25 12.85
CA ASP A 87 -9.09 -3.16 13.80
C ASP A 87 -10.19 -2.20 13.39
N ALA A 88 -10.35 -1.97 12.10
CA ALA A 88 -11.38 -1.09 11.57
C ALA A 88 -12.75 -1.76 11.45
N GLY A 89 -12.84 -3.06 11.72
CA GLY A 89 -14.11 -3.77 11.69
C GLY A 89 -14.42 -4.44 10.36
N TYR A 90 -13.41 -4.72 9.56
CA TYR A 90 -13.59 -5.38 8.27
C TYR A 90 -13.03 -6.80 8.30
N ALA A 91 -13.51 -7.63 7.39
CA ALA A 91 -12.95 -8.97 7.21
C ALA A 91 -11.51 -8.87 6.69
N PRO A 92 -10.69 -9.92 6.89
CA PRO A 92 -9.33 -9.90 6.38
C PRO A 92 -9.32 -9.64 4.87
N PRO A 93 -8.46 -8.75 4.39
CA PRO A 93 -8.40 -8.44 2.97
C PRO A 93 -7.72 -9.56 2.19
N GLN A 94 -8.02 -9.62 0.90
CA GLN A 94 -7.39 -10.57 -0.01
C GLN A 94 -6.50 -9.79 -0.97
N PRO A 95 -5.23 -10.18 -1.14
CA PRO A 95 -4.37 -9.53 -2.13
C PRO A 95 -4.93 -9.74 -3.52
N ILE A 96 -4.85 -8.70 -4.35
CA ILE A 96 -5.26 -8.83 -5.74
C ILE A 96 -4.15 -9.61 -6.47
N ALA A 97 -4.54 -10.69 -7.14
CA ALA A 97 -3.60 -11.48 -7.93
C ALA A 97 -3.24 -10.72 -9.21
N PRO A 98 -2.03 -10.93 -9.76
CA PRO A 98 -1.64 -10.22 -10.98
C PRO A 98 -2.62 -10.37 -12.14
N GLU A 99 -3.18 -11.58 -12.33
CA GLU A 99 -4.15 -11.78 -13.39
C GLU A 99 -5.46 -11.02 -13.11
N ASP A 100 -5.84 -10.86 -11.85
CA ASP A 100 -7.02 -10.08 -11.49
C ASP A 100 -6.79 -8.61 -11.75
N GLU A 101 -5.57 -8.12 -11.50
CA GLU A 101 -5.22 -6.74 -11.81
C GLU A 101 -5.29 -6.48 -13.30
N ALA A 102 -4.78 -7.41 -14.11
CA ALA A 102 -4.83 -7.28 -15.56
C ALA A 102 -6.28 -7.25 -16.05
N ALA A 103 -7.13 -8.13 -15.52
CA ALA A 103 -8.53 -8.17 -15.88
C ALA A 103 -9.24 -6.89 -15.49
N GLN A 104 -8.92 -6.36 -14.32
CA GLN A 104 -9.52 -5.11 -13.86
C GLN A 104 -9.12 -3.94 -14.74
N LEU A 105 -7.84 -3.83 -15.07
CA LEU A 105 -7.35 -2.78 -15.95
C LEU A 105 -8.00 -2.85 -17.32
N GLN A 106 -8.19 -4.06 -17.83
CA GLN A 106 -8.85 -4.26 -19.11
C GLN A 106 -10.29 -3.78 -19.07
N ARG A 107 -11.03 -4.09 -18.00
CA ARG A 107 -12.39 -3.60 -17.82
C ARG A 107 -12.47 -2.09 -17.75
N GLU A 108 -11.51 -1.48 -17.03
CA GLU A 108 -11.45 -0.03 -16.90
C GLU A 108 -11.15 0.62 -18.24
N PHE A 109 -10.27 0.02 -19.04
CA PHE A 109 -9.95 0.52 -20.37
C PHE A 109 -11.20 0.48 -21.26
N ILE A 110 -11.94 -0.64 -21.27
CA ILE A 110 -13.14 -0.76 -22.07
C ILE A 110 -14.19 0.27 -21.65
N ALA A 111 -14.36 0.47 -20.34
CA ALA A 111 -15.31 1.46 -19.84
C ALA A 111 -14.92 2.86 -20.27
N SER A 112 -13.62 3.17 -20.27
CA SER A 112 -13.12 4.48 -20.70
C SER A 112 -13.38 4.71 -22.18
N VAL A 113 -13.16 3.70 -23.01
CA VAL A 113 -13.43 3.80 -24.45
C VAL A 113 -14.92 4.06 -24.71
N LYS A 114 -15.78 3.34 -24.01
CA LYS A 114 -17.23 3.54 -24.16
C LYS A 114 -17.66 4.94 -23.75
N ALA A 115 -17.10 5.43 -22.65
CA ALA A 115 -17.40 6.79 -22.20
C ALA A 115 -16.96 7.83 -23.22
N LEU A 116 -15.79 7.64 -23.82
CA LEU A 116 -15.29 8.54 -24.84
C LEU A 116 -16.18 8.52 -26.09
N GLU A 117 -16.60 7.33 -26.50
CA GLU A 117 -17.51 7.22 -27.66
C GLU A 117 -18.83 7.94 -27.39
N ALA A 118 -19.36 7.83 -26.17
CA ALA A 118 -20.60 8.51 -25.82
C ALA A 118 -20.43 10.03 -25.89
N ILE A 119 -19.30 10.55 -25.46
CA ILE A 119 -19.00 11.97 -25.54
C ILE A 119 -18.89 12.42 -27.00
N GLN A 120 -18.22 11.64 -27.83
CA GLN A 120 -18.10 11.95 -29.25
C GLN A 120 -19.44 12.00 -29.94
N GLN A 121 -20.33 11.07 -29.62
CA GLN A 121 -21.69 11.07 -30.16
C GLN A 121 -22.46 12.30 -29.73
N LYS A 122 -22.33 12.70 -28.47
CA LYS A 122 -22.96 13.93 -27.98
C LYS A 122 -22.47 15.15 -28.74
N LEU A 123 -21.18 15.24 -28.95
CA LEU A 123 -20.60 16.36 -29.68
C LEU A 123 -21.10 16.40 -31.13
N ALA A 124 -21.18 15.23 -31.76
CA ALA A 124 -21.68 15.15 -33.13
C ALA A 124 -23.13 15.61 -33.21
N ARG A 125 -23.97 15.17 -32.25
CA ARG A 125 -25.37 15.61 -32.23
C ARG A 125 -25.50 17.11 -32.02
N ASN A 126 -24.70 17.66 -31.11
CA ASN A 126 -24.71 19.10 -30.84
C ASN A 126 -24.24 19.89 -32.06
N GLY A 127 -23.20 19.38 -32.74
CA GLY A 127 -22.69 19.98 -33.95
C GLY A 127 -23.75 20.00 -35.06
N MET A 128 -24.48 18.91 -35.23
CA MET A 128 -25.55 18.83 -36.19
C MET A 128 -26.67 19.81 -35.88
N ARG A 129 -27.05 19.95 -34.60
CA ARG A 129 -28.05 20.96 -34.21
C ARG A 129 -27.59 22.38 -34.52
N SER A 130 -26.32 22.65 -34.27
CA SER A 130 -25.75 23.97 -34.51
C SER A 130 -25.74 24.28 -36.01
N ALA A 131 -25.60 23.26 -36.85
CA ALA A 131 -25.57 23.43 -38.31
C ALA A 131 -26.95 23.60 -38.88
N ALA A 132 -27.97 23.16 -38.20
CA ALA A 132 -29.35 23.28 -38.62
C ALA A 132 -29.89 24.67 -38.29
#